data_e755599c90f1af918856ddb8af94fb33
#
_entry.id   e755599c90f1af918856ddb8af94fb33
#
_cell.length_a   1.000
_cell.length_b   1.000
_cell.length_c   1.000
_cell.angle_alpha   90.00
_cell.angle_beta   90.00
_cell.angle_gamma   90.00
#
_symmetry.space_group_name_H-M   'P 1'
#
loop_
_entity.id
_entity.type
_entity.pdbx_description
1 polymer ?
#
loop_
_entity_poly.entity_id
_entity_poly.type
_entity_poly.pdbx_seq_one_letter_code
_entity_poly.pdbx_strand_id
1 'polypeptide(L)'
;MKKIFIYILCLILVCFLIPILFTKKQEIKEVVSTEKEAPLENYNYGQYKTIKLLHISTGKIQELDLDTYLLGVVCSEMPASFEEEALKAQAVVARTYTIYKIINKGKHEKADICDDSKCCQAWISKEERLNKWSQKDRENNWAKIENAVNSTKGKIITYEGNPINAFFHSNSGGATETATAVWGGNNYPYLQVVQTSGEDSYTQYSSELIVSREEFISKIKEYHSNFIIDFNLENQIEILEYTEGGRIKNIKIGNLNLSGVEIRNIFELKSAKFEIDVKEKIKFTVIGYGHGVGMSQTGADSMAKQGKNHEEIIKHYYTGVQITDV
;
A
#
# COMPACT_ATOMS: atom_id res chain seq x y z
N MET A 1 7.22 59.88 -42.76
CA MET A 1 6.79 58.47 -42.86
C MET A 1 7.99 57.47 -42.81
N LYS A 2 9.05 57.61 -43.57
CA LYS A 2 10.20 56.68 -43.56
C LYS A 2 10.89 56.51 -42.18
N LYS A 3 11.02 57.57 -41.38
CA LYS A 3 11.65 57.49 -40.03
C LYS A 3 10.78 56.71 -39.02
N ILE A 4 9.47 56.81 -39.10
CA ILE A 4 8.54 56.08 -38.20
C ILE A 4 8.55 54.58 -38.53
N PHE A 5 8.65 54.23 -39.80
CA PHE A 5 8.73 52.85 -40.26
C PHE A 5 10.03 52.15 -39.77
N ILE A 6 11.14 52.88 -39.77
CA ILE A 6 12.44 52.38 -39.26
C ILE A 6 12.36 52.16 -37.74
N TYR A 7 11.74 53.06 -36.98
CA TYR A 7 11.55 52.88 -35.53
C TYR A 7 10.69 51.67 -35.18
N ILE A 8 9.57 51.45 -35.89
CA ILE A 8 8.71 50.29 -35.72
C ILE A 8 9.46 49.00 -36.06
N LEU A 9 10.25 48.97 -37.13
CA LEU A 9 11.05 47.82 -37.53
C LEU A 9 12.13 47.50 -36.50
N CYS A 10 12.79 48.50 -35.94
CA CYS A 10 13.78 48.34 -34.87
C CYS A 10 13.14 47.80 -33.57
N LEU A 11 11.93 48.25 -33.22
CA LEU A 11 11.20 47.81 -32.04
C LEU A 11 10.78 46.34 -32.17
N ILE A 12 10.31 45.93 -33.35
CA ILE A 12 9.97 44.55 -33.65
C ILE A 12 11.23 43.65 -33.57
N LEU A 13 12.34 44.08 -34.13
CA LEU A 13 13.60 43.36 -34.08
C LEU A 13 14.12 43.19 -32.66
N VAL A 14 14.00 44.20 -31.81
CA VAL A 14 14.39 44.15 -30.40
C VAL A 14 13.45 43.18 -29.62
N CYS A 15 12.14 43.21 -29.89
CA CYS A 15 11.20 42.29 -29.23
C CYS A 15 11.41 40.81 -29.60
N PHE A 16 11.90 40.53 -30.81
CA PHE A 16 12.18 39.15 -31.25
C PHE A 16 13.61 38.67 -30.91
N LEU A 17 14.58 39.56 -30.89
CA LEU A 17 15.99 39.19 -30.63
C LEU A 17 16.32 39.09 -29.13
N ILE A 18 15.69 39.88 -28.29
CA ILE A 18 15.91 39.82 -26.82
C ILE A 18 15.56 38.45 -26.23
N PRO A 19 14.38 37.83 -26.52
CA PRO A 19 14.09 36.49 -26.02
C PRO A 19 15.09 35.43 -26.48
N ILE A 20 15.64 35.55 -27.72
CA ILE A 20 16.62 34.60 -28.27
C ILE A 20 17.97 34.72 -27.55
N LEU A 21 18.34 35.92 -27.11
CA LEU A 21 19.58 36.15 -26.37
C LEU A 21 19.48 35.73 -24.89
N PHE A 22 18.28 35.66 -24.34
CA PHE A 22 18.02 35.22 -22.96
C PHE A 22 17.61 33.75 -22.85
N THR A 23 17.27 33.06 -23.93
CA THR A 23 17.30 31.61 -23.98
C THR A 23 18.73 31.11 -24.03
N LYS A 24 19.50 31.31 -22.95
CA LYS A 24 20.57 30.38 -22.67
C LYS A 24 19.93 29.01 -22.76
N LYS A 25 20.35 28.25 -23.79
CA LYS A 25 20.23 26.81 -23.80
C LYS A 25 20.66 26.34 -22.40
N GLN A 26 19.72 26.09 -21.51
CA GLN A 26 19.97 25.15 -20.45
C GLN A 26 20.18 23.83 -21.20
N GLU A 27 21.43 23.53 -21.47
CA GLU A 27 21.85 22.16 -21.59
C GLU A 27 21.32 21.54 -20.32
N ILE A 28 20.23 20.77 -20.43
CA ILE A 28 19.94 19.71 -19.52
C ILE A 28 21.16 18.81 -19.64
N LYS A 29 22.21 19.11 -18.84
CA LYS A 29 23.09 18.06 -18.44
C LYS A 29 22.14 17.04 -17.80
N GLU A 30 21.91 15.96 -18.53
CA GLU A 30 21.67 14.69 -17.87
C GLU A 30 22.80 14.61 -16.85
N VAL A 31 22.47 14.97 -15.62
CA VAL A 31 23.18 14.49 -14.46
C VAL A 31 22.79 13.02 -14.42
N VAL A 32 23.46 12.24 -15.29
CA VAL A 32 23.78 10.88 -14.95
C VAL A 32 24.63 11.05 -13.70
N SER A 33 23.97 11.10 -12.55
CA SER A 33 24.63 10.84 -11.29
C SER A 33 25.09 9.39 -11.38
N THR A 34 26.31 9.21 -11.84
CA THR A 34 27.12 8.09 -11.41
C THR A 34 27.42 8.34 -9.93
N GLU A 35 26.38 8.38 -9.09
CA GLU A 35 26.55 7.99 -7.73
C GLU A 35 27.00 6.54 -7.82
N LYS A 36 28.29 6.32 -7.55
CA LYS A 36 28.81 5.01 -7.25
C LYS A 36 27.81 4.41 -6.28
N GLU A 37 27.18 3.29 -6.70
CA GLU A 37 26.42 2.44 -5.80
C GLU A 37 27.25 2.32 -4.53
N ALA A 38 26.74 2.85 -3.42
CA ALA A 38 27.34 2.57 -2.13
C ALA A 38 27.42 1.04 -2.06
N PRO A 39 28.57 0.46 -1.69
CA PRO A 39 28.68 -0.98 -1.63
C PRO A 39 27.52 -1.46 -0.77
N LEU A 40 26.76 -2.42 -1.30
CA LEU A 40 25.70 -3.12 -0.58
C LEU A 40 26.25 -3.38 0.82
N GLU A 41 25.74 -2.67 1.84
CA GLU A 41 26.05 -3.08 3.20
C GLU A 41 25.67 -4.54 3.23
N ASN A 42 26.62 -5.41 3.55
CA ASN A 42 26.35 -6.83 3.70
C ASN A 42 25.39 -6.95 4.90
N TYR A 43 24.08 -6.93 4.62
CA TYR A 43 23.08 -7.16 5.63
C TYR A 43 23.30 -8.56 6.18
N ASN A 44 24.04 -8.62 7.27
CA ASN A 44 24.25 -9.89 7.95
C ASN A 44 22.93 -10.31 8.56
N TYR A 45 22.24 -11.25 7.91
CA TYR A 45 20.98 -11.81 8.39
C TYR A 45 21.06 -12.24 9.87
N GLY A 46 22.23 -12.66 10.34
CA GLY A 46 22.48 -13.02 11.73
C GLY A 46 22.20 -11.91 12.74
N GLN A 47 22.31 -10.62 12.34
CA GLN A 47 22.01 -9.50 13.25
C GLN A 47 20.51 -9.29 13.47
N TYR A 48 19.65 -9.79 12.55
CA TYR A 48 18.19 -9.70 12.66
C TYR A 48 17.55 -11.01 13.12
N LYS A 49 18.36 -11.95 13.63
CA LYS A 49 17.90 -13.29 14.02
C LYS A 49 16.84 -13.28 15.10
N THR A 50 16.91 -12.34 16.03
CA THR A 50 15.95 -12.20 17.13
C THR A 50 15.20 -10.88 17.00
N ILE A 51 13.87 -10.92 17.09
CA ILE A 51 13.01 -9.76 17.09
C ILE A 51 12.23 -9.63 18.39
N LYS A 52 11.88 -8.39 18.75
CA LYS A 52 11.04 -8.04 19.89
C LYS A 52 9.63 -7.72 19.42
N LEU A 53 8.71 -8.66 19.57
CA LEU A 53 7.29 -8.51 19.24
C LEU A 53 6.52 -7.94 20.41
N LEU A 54 5.84 -6.82 20.21
CA LEU A 54 4.89 -6.25 21.18
C LEU A 54 3.50 -6.81 20.94
N HIS A 55 2.93 -7.44 21.95
CA HIS A 55 1.51 -7.84 21.97
C HIS A 55 0.66 -6.65 22.42
N ILE A 56 -0.08 -6.03 21.49
CA ILE A 56 -0.85 -4.81 21.76
C ILE A 56 -1.93 -5.05 22.83
N SER A 57 -2.56 -6.22 22.83
CA SER A 57 -3.63 -6.55 23.78
C SER A 57 -3.17 -6.64 25.25
N THR A 58 -1.88 -6.99 25.47
CA THR A 58 -1.35 -7.23 26.82
C THR A 58 -0.24 -6.26 27.22
N GLY A 59 0.34 -5.53 26.27
CA GLY A 59 1.53 -4.70 26.45
C GLY A 59 2.83 -5.49 26.68
N LYS A 60 2.80 -6.82 26.57
CA LYS A 60 3.98 -7.67 26.77
C LYS A 60 4.85 -7.71 25.52
N ILE A 61 6.17 -7.77 25.74
CA ILE A 61 7.16 -7.97 24.67
C ILE A 61 7.64 -9.42 24.73
N GLN A 62 7.62 -10.08 23.57
CA GLN A 62 8.12 -11.42 23.38
C GLN A 62 9.33 -11.37 22.44
N GLU A 63 10.43 -12.02 22.82
CA GLU A 63 11.56 -12.23 21.93
C GLU A 63 11.35 -13.53 21.15
N LEU A 64 11.45 -13.44 19.82
CA LEU A 64 11.27 -14.55 18.89
C LEU A 64 12.41 -14.60 17.89
N ASP A 65 12.76 -15.82 17.45
CA ASP A 65 13.53 -16.00 16.24
C ASP A 65 12.74 -15.43 15.05
N LEU A 66 13.41 -14.75 14.12
CA LEU A 66 12.75 -14.06 12.99
C LEU A 66 11.95 -15.04 12.12
N ASP A 67 12.50 -16.21 11.80
CA ASP A 67 11.78 -17.17 10.96
C ASP A 67 10.56 -17.74 11.72
N THR A 68 10.68 -17.98 13.02
CA THR A 68 9.54 -18.35 13.88
C THR A 68 8.46 -17.27 13.93
N TYR A 69 8.85 -16.00 14.02
CA TYR A 69 7.94 -14.89 13.92
C TYR A 69 7.23 -14.86 12.55
N LEU A 70 7.96 -15.05 11.45
CA LEU A 70 7.41 -15.03 10.10
C LEU A 70 6.39 -16.14 9.86
N LEU A 71 6.53 -17.31 10.48
CA LEU A 71 5.48 -18.34 10.44
C LEU A 71 4.16 -17.80 10.98
N GLY A 72 4.20 -17.09 12.11
CA GLY A 72 3.03 -16.47 12.72
C GLY A 72 2.42 -15.35 11.85
N VAL A 73 3.26 -14.58 11.17
CA VAL A 73 2.80 -13.53 10.23
C VAL A 73 2.14 -14.14 9.00
N VAL A 74 2.84 -15.01 8.27
CA VAL A 74 2.33 -15.56 7.00
C VAL A 74 1.01 -16.29 7.22
N CYS A 75 0.90 -17.11 8.26
CA CYS A 75 -0.35 -17.82 8.55
C CYS A 75 -1.46 -16.92 9.12
N SER A 76 -1.15 -15.70 9.57
CA SER A 76 -2.14 -14.71 10.00
C SER A 76 -2.65 -13.86 8.84
N GLU A 77 -1.76 -13.51 7.92
CA GLU A 77 -2.01 -12.60 6.81
C GLU A 77 -2.65 -13.29 5.60
N MET A 78 -2.25 -14.52 5.28
CA MET A 78 -2.76 -15.26 4.12
C MET A 78 -3.42 -16.58 4.49
N PRO A 79 -4.52 -16.97 3.81
CA PRO A 79 -5.06 -18.33 3.89
C PRO A 79 -4.03 -19.36 3.42
N ALA A 80 -3.88 -20.47 4.16
CA ALA A 80 -2.99 -21.57 3.75
C ALA A 80 -3.45 -22.26 2.44
N SER A 81 -4.70 -22.00 2.00
CA SER A 81 -5.22 -22.47 0.70
C SER A 81 -4.65 -21.70 -0.50
N PHE A 82 -4.00 -20.54 -0.29
CA PHE A 82 -3.35 -19.82 -1.39
C PHE A 82 -2.18 -20.62 -1.95
N GLU A 83 -1.82 -20.36 -3.21
CA GLU A 83 -0.72 -21.03 -3.88
C GLU A 83 0.62 -20.85 -3.15
N GLU A 84 1.49 -21.82 -3.24
CA GLU A 84 2.76 -21.83 -2.52
C GLU A 84 3.64 -20.61 -2.88
N GLU A 85 3.69 -20.23 -4.15
CA GLU A 85 4.46 -19.07 -4.60
C GLU A 85 3.92 -17.74 -4.05
N ALA A 86 2.61 -17.63 -3.82
CA ALA A 86 2.03 -16.47 -3.13
C ALA A 86 2.45 -16.42 -1.64
N LEU A 87 2.45 -17.57 -0.97
CA LEU A 87 2.90 -17.66 0.42
C LEU A 87 4.40 -17.36 0.55
N LYS A 88 5.23 -17.82 -0.42
CA LYS A 88 6.65 -17.47 -0.51
C LYS A 88 6.85 -15.97 -0.70
N ALA A 89 6.09 -15.35 -1.62
CA ALA A 89 6.13 -13.91 -1.82
C ALA A 89 5.78 -13.16 -0.52
N GLN A 90 4.73 -13.57 0.19
CA GLN A 90 4.36 -12.98 1.47
C GLN A 90 5.46 -13.15 2.54
N ALA A 91 6.13 -14.30 2.59
CA ALA A 91 7.23 -14.52 3.54
C ALA A 91 8.41 -13.56 3.29
N VAL A 92 8.80 -13.36 2.03
CA VAL A 92 9.85 -12.40 1.65
C VAL A 92 9.42 -10.96 1.94
N VAL A 93 8.19 -10.58 1.60
CA VAL A 93 7.61 -9.26 1.87
C VAL A 93 7.58 -8.97 3.36
N ALA A 94 7.05 -9.90 4.17
CA ALA A 94 6.96 -9.74 5.62
C ALA A 94 8.34 -9.65 6.30
N ARG A 95 9.31 -10.45 5.84
CA ARG A 95 10.71 -10.39 6.31
C ARG A 95 11.32 -9.03 6.00
N THR A 96 11.17 -8.57 4.78
CA THR A 96 11.69 -7.27 4.32
C THR A 96 11.09 -6.13 5.13
N TYR A 97 9.77 -6.12 5.30
CA TYR A 97 9.07 -5.13 6.11
C TYR A 97 9.58 -5.11 7.57
N THR A 98 9.76 -6.28 8.17
CA THR A 98 10.28 -6.41 9.55
C THR A 98 11.69 -5.84 9.66
N ILE A 99 12.60 -6.23 8.77
CA ILE A 99 13.98 -5.72 8.75
C ILE A 99 13.99 -4.20 8.52
N TYR A 100 13.17 -3.70 7.58
CA TYR A 100 13.03 -2.26 7.37
C TYR A 100 12.61 -1.53 8.65
N LYS A 101 11.66 -2.08 9.42
CA LYS A 101 11.21 -1.47 10.70
C LYS A 101 12.30 -1.48 11.76
N ILE A 102 13.11 -2.53 11.84
CA ILE A 102 14.24 -2.61 12.77
C ILE A 102 15.28 -1.53 12.42
N ILE A 103 15.68 -1.43 11.16
CA ILE A 103 16.68 -0.46 10.68
C ILE A 103 16.23 0.98 10.90
N ASN A 104 14.96 1.27 10.59
CA ASN A 104 14.41 2.63 10.65
C ASN A 104 13.79 2.97 12.00
N LYS A 105 14.05 2.19 13.05
CA LYS A 105 13.51 2.38 14.41
C LYS A 105 12.01 2.64 14.37
N GLY A 106 11.23 1.57 14.21
CA GLY A 106 9.77 1.63 14.10
C GLY A 106 9.08 2.45 15.21
N LYS A 107 7.76 2.42 15.25
CA LYS A 107 6.95 3.25 16.16
C LYS A 107 7.05 2.90 17.65
N HIS A 108 7.68 1.76 18.00
CA HIS A 108 7.70 1.21 19.36
C HIS A 108 9.08 1.39 19.98
N GLU A 109 9.20 2.14 21.08
CA GLU A 109 10.48 2.43 21.75
C GLU A 109 11.22 1.19 22.25
N LYS A 110 10.49 0.14 22.66
CA LYS A 110 11.04 -1.06 23.32
C LYS A 110 10.87 -2.34 22.51
N ALA A 111 10.21 -2.27 21.36
CA ALA A 111 9.95 -3.40 20.49
C ALA A 111 10.24 -3.05 19.04
N ASP A 112 10.57 -4.05 18.24
CA ASP A 112 10.84 -3.86 16.82
C ASP A 112 9.55 -3.74 16.00
N ILE A 113 8.52 -4.48 16.40
CA ILE A 113 7.26 -4.62 15.69
C ILE A 113 6.14 -5.03 16.66
N CYS A 114 4.88 -4.84 16.26
CA CYS A 114 3.72 -5.32 17.03
C CYS A 114 2.83 -6.28 16.21
N ASP A 115 1.89 -6.92 16.88
CA ASP A 115 0.94 -7.91 16.32
C ASP A 115 -0.35 -7.30 15.75
N ASP A 116 -0.45 -5.96 15.68
CA ASP A 116 -1.61 -5.26 15.12
C ASP A 116 -1.41 -4.93 13.63
N SER A 117 -2.26 -5.49 12.78
CA SER A 117 -2.28 -5.22 11.33
C SER A 117 -2.58 -3.76 10.95
N LYS A 118 -3.17 -2.97 11.84
CA LYS A 118 -3.40 -1.53 11.64
C LYS A 118 -2.15 -0.69 11.90
N CYS A 119 -1.17 -1.25 12.59
CA CYS A 119 0.08 -0.59 12.96
C CYS A 119 1.30 -1.18 12.24
N CYS A 120 1.43 -2.51 12.28
CA CYS A 120 2.54 -3.27 11.72
C CYS A 120 2.02 -4.36 10.77
N GLN A 121 2.02 -5.62 11.21
CA GLN A 121 1.46 -6.76 10.48
C GLN A 121 0.83 -7.75 11.46
N ALA A 122 -0.23 -8.44 11.04
CA ALA A 122 -0.90 -9.39 11.91
C ALA A 122 0.03 -10.54 12.27
N TRP A 123 -0.09 -11.00 13.51
CA TRP A 123 0.65 -12.16 14.01
C TRP A 123 -0.25 -13.03 14.87
N ILE A 124 -0.03 -14.34 14.80
CA ILE A 124 -0.72 -15.33 15.61
C ILE A 124 0.26 -16.44 16.02
N SER A 125 0.12 -16.97 17.24
CA SER A 125 0.93 -18.10 17.66
C SER A 125 0.58 -19.39 16.89
N LYS A 126 1.52 -20.33 16.81
CA LYS A 126 1.29 -21.66 16.21
C LYS A 126 0.09 -22.35 16.84
N GLU A 127 0.05 -22.39 18.17
CA GLU A 127 -1.01 -23.06 18.92
C GLU A 127 -2.40 -22.47 18.59
N GLU A 128 -2.53 -21.13 18.66
CA GLU A 128 -3.79 -20.47 18.33
C GLU A 128 -4.21 -20.70 16.88
N ARG A 129 -3.25 -20.72 15.96
CA ARG A 129 -3.53 -20.96 14.54
C ARG A 129 -4.00 -22.39 14.29
N LEU A 130 -3.31 -23.38 14.85
CA LEU A 130 -3.72 -24.78 14.75
C LEU A 130 -5.11 -25.02 15.33
N ASN A 131 -5.50 -24.33 16.40
CA ASN A 131 -6.83 -24.40 16.98
C ASN A 131 -7.94 -23.80 16.11
N LYS A 132 -7.60 -22.86 15.23
CA LYS A 132 -8.54 -22.27 14.27
C LYS A 132 -8.74 -23.09 12.99
N TRP A 133 -7.82 -23.99 12.67
CA TRP A 133 -7.96 -24.87 11.53
C TRP A 133 -8.66 -26.19 11.90
N SER A 134 -9.33 -26.80 10.92
CA SER A 134 -9.90 -28.13 11.12
C SER A 134 -8.79 -29.15 11.43
N GLN A 135 -9.09 -30.14 12.25
CA GLN A 135 -8.11 -31.14 12.68
C GLN A 135 -7.46 -31.86 11.48
N LYS A 136 -8.25 -32.09 10.42
CA LYS A 136 -7.79 -32.78 9.22
C LYS A 136 -6.78 -31.96 8.38
N ASP A 137 -6.88 -30.61 8.43
CA ASP A 137 -6.10 -29.73 7.53
C ASP A 137 -4.91 -29.09 8.23
N ARG A 138 -4.86 -29.09 9.57
CA ARG A 138 -3.90 -28.30 10.35
C ARG A 138 -2.44 -28.65 10.08
N GLU A 139 -2.12 -29.94 9.93
CA GLU A 139 -0.74 -30.39 9.68
C GLU A 139 -0.29 -30.01 8.27
N ASN A 140 -1.11 -30.25 7.27
CA ASN A 140 -0.81 -29.90 5.88
C ASN A 140 -0.70 -28.38 5.68
N ASN A 141 -1.64 -27.61 6.27
CA ASN A 141 -1.61 -26.17 6.22
C ASN A 141 -0.36 -25.60 6.88
N TRP A 142 0.00 -26.14 8.06
CA TRP A 142 1.22 -25.70 8.76
C TRP A 142 2.47 -26.03 7.96
N ALA A 143 2.61 -27.24 7.45
CA ALA A 143 3.74 -27.67 6.63
C ALA A 143 3.92 -26.80 5.38
N LYS A 144 2.81 -26.40 4.74
CA LYS A 144 2.85 -25.51 3.58
C LYS A 144 3.38 -24.11 3.94
N ILE A 145 2.92 -23.53 5.05
CA ILE A 145 3.42 -22.23 5.55
C ILE A 145 4.92 -22.34 5.93
N GLU A 146 5.27 -23.40 6.63
CA GLU A 146 6.65 -23.65 7.04
C GLU A 146 7.60 -23.80 5.84
N ASN A 147 7.17 -24.53 4.80
CA ASN A 147 7.91 -24.63 3.55
C ASN A 147 8.10 -23.27 2.86
N ALA A 148 7.04 -22.46 2.79
CA ALA A 148 7.11 -21.12 2.17
C ALA A 148 8.12 -20.21 2.89
N VAL A 149 8.14 -20.20 4.24
CA VAL A 149 9.08 -19.40 5.02
C VAL A 149 10.52 -19.94 4.87
N ASN A 150 10.71 -21.27 5.01
CA ASN A 150 12.03 -21.87 5.00
C ASN A 150 12.70 -21.83 3.62
N SER A 151 11.94 -22.06 2.54
CA SER A 151 12.47 -22.03 1.16
C SER A 151 12.86 -20.62 0.69
N THR A 152 12.40 -19.59 1.40
CA THR A 152 12.75 -18.18 1.14
C THR A 152 13.65 -17.58 2.22
N LYS A 153 14.26 -18.42 3.07
CA LYS A 153 15.11 -17.95 4.14
C LYS A 153 16.26 -17.08 3.61
N GLY A 154 16.54 -15.97 4.30
CA GLY A 154 17.58 -15.01 3.90
C GLY A 154 17.15 -14.06 2.76
N LYS A 155 16.09 -14.33 2.01
CA LYS A 155 15.67 -13.45 0.91
C LYS A 155 14.95 -12.20 1.41
N ILE A 156 15.39 -11.02 0.96
CA ILE A 156 14.75 -9.72 1.18
C ILE A 156 14.62 -8.95 -0.13
N ILE A 157 13.75 -7.95 -0.12
CA ILE A 157 13.52 -7.05 -1.26
C ILE A 157 14.33 -5.77 -1.02
N THR A 158 15.18 -5.42 -1.98
CA THR A 158 15.99 -4.19 -1.92
C THR A 158 15.70 -3.27 -3.10
N TYR A 159 15.85 -1.98 -2.87
CA TYR A 159 15.86 -0.93 -3.88
C TYR A 159 17.11 -0.07 -3.64
N GLU A 160 17.95 0.08 -4.66
CA GLU A 160 19.25 0.77 -4.54
C GLU A 160 20.08 0.23 -3.35
N GLY A 161 20.09 -1.10 -3.18
CA GLY A 161 20.83 -1.79 -2.13
C GLY A 161 20.23 -1.74 -0.73
N ASN A 162 19.14 -1.03 -0.50
CA ASN A 162 18.50 -0.89 0.81
C ASN A 162 17.20 -1.70 0.90
N PRO A 163 16.88 -2.34 2.05
CA PRO A 163 15.58 -2.97 2.25
C PRO A 163 14.45 -1.98 2.07
N ILE A 164 13.41 -2.37 1.34
CA ILE A 164 12.24 -1.51 1.07
C ILE A 164 11.23 -1.53 2.22
N ASN A 165 10.39 -0.51 2.30
CA ASN A 165 9.19 -0.54 3.13
C ASN A 165 8.11 -1.36 2.39
N ALA A 166 8.17 -2.67 2.53
CA ALA A 166 7.41 -3.64 1.76
C ALA A 166 5.94 -3.73 2.23
N PHE A 167 5.15 -2.68 1.98
CA PHE A 167 3.72 -2.68 2.30
C PHE A 167 2.97 -3.72 1.48
N PHE A 168 1.91 -4.28 2.07
CA PHE A 168 1.00 -5.22 1.43
C PHE A 168 -0.43 -5.04 1.94
N HIS A 169 -1.40 -5.58 1.23
CA HIS A 169 -2.81 -5.47 1.56
C HIS A 169 -3.59 -6.66 1.01
N SER A 170 -4.83 -6.84 1.45
CA SER A 170 -5.61 -8.03 1.14
C SER A 170 -6.01 -8.14 -0.34
N ASN A 171 -6.68 -7.10 -0.90
CA ASN A 171 -7.20 -7.09 -2.27
C ASN A 171 -7.15 -5.67 -2.84
N SER A 172 -6.55 -5.49 -4.01
CA SER A 172 -6.37 -4.15 -4.59
C SER A 172 -7.63 -3.59 -5.26
N GLY A 173 -8.56 -4.44 -5.63
CA GLY A 173 -9.73 -4.05 -6.41
C GLY A 173 -9.41 -3.70 -7.85
N GLY A 174 -8.39 -4.34 -8.45
CA GLY A 174 -7.99 -4.19 -9.85
C GLY A 174 -6.75 -3.33 -10.10
N ALA A 175 -6.35 -2.47 -9.15
CA ALA A 175 -5.10 -1.72 -9.23
C ALA A 175 -4.59 -1.35 -7.84
N THR A 176 -3.26 -1.30 -7.68
CA THR A 176 -2.62 -0.81 -6.46
C THR A 176 -2.67 0.71 -6.38
N GLU A 177 -2.04 1.28 -5.35
CA GLU A 177 -2.00 2.72 -5.10
C GLU A 177 -0.61 3.16 -4.68
N THR A 178 -0.28 4.43 -4.88
CA THR A 178 0.96 5.00 -4.34
C THR A 178 0.82 5.30 -2.84
N ALA A 179 1.92 5.26 -2.12
CA ALA A 179 1.92 5.61 -0.70
C ALA A 179 1.53 7.07 -0.46
N THR A 180 1.94 7.97 -1.35
CA THR A 180 1.60 9.40 -1.29
C THR A 180 0.11 9.67 -1.50
N ALA A 181 -0.57 8.92 -2.34
CA ALA A 181 -2.02 9.07 -2.53
C ALA A 181 -2.83 8.63 -1.29
N VAL A 182 -2.30 7.67 -0.53
CA VAL A 182 -2.99 7.11 0.65
C VAL A 182 -2.65 7.87 1.93
N TRP A 183 -1.37 8.19 2.14
CA TRP A 183 -0.90 8.76 3.42
C TRP A 183 -0.26 10.14 3.30
N GLY A 184 -0.07 10.65 2.07
CA GLY A 184 0.78 11.81 1.85
C GLY A 184 2.26 11.53 2.15
N GLY A 185 3.07 12.57 2.32
CA GLY A 185 4.46 12.45 2.75
C GLY A 185 5.41 11.95 1.66
N ASN A 186 6.33 11.05 2.02
CA ASN A 186 7.41 10.61 1.14
C ASN A 186 6.92 9.79 -0.05
N ASN A 187 7.50 10.04 -1.21
CA ASN A 187 7.35 9.17 -2.36
C ASN A 187 8.33 7.99 -2.23
N TYR A 188 7.80 6.78 -2.46
CA TYR A 188 8.60 5.56 -2.53
C TYR A 188 8.65 5.12 -4.01
N PRO A 189 9.79 5.26 -4.70
CA PRO A 189 9.87 4.99 -6.14
C PRO A 189 9.45 3.57 -6.55
N TYR A 190 9.57 2.63 -5.64
CA TYR A 190 9.20 1.23 -5.83
C TYR A 190 7.71 0.92 -5.54
N LEU A 191 6.93 1.89 -5.01
CA LEU A 191 5.49 1.74 -4.73
C LEU A 191 4.66 2.51 -5.75
N GLN A 192 4.57 1.96 -6.96
CA GLN A 192 3.82 2.52 -8.08
C GLN A 192 2.44 1.89 -8.19
N VAL A 193 1.57 2.54 -8.96
CA VAL A 193 0.29 1.94 -9.37
C VAL A 193 0.57 0.81 -10.37
N VAL A 194 0.16 -0.40 -10.04
CA VAL A 194 0.22 -1.55 -10.94
C VAL A 194 -1.16 -2.20 -11.07
N GLN A 195 -1.47 -2.68 -12.27
CA GLN A 195 -2.72 -3.38 -12.53
C GLN A 195 -2.67 -4.78 -11.94
N THR A 196 -3.79 -5.24 -11.40
CA THR A 196 -3.96 -6.57 -10.86
C THR A 196 -5.12 -7.27 -11.56
N SER A 197 -5.00 -8.56 -11.81
CA SER A 197 -6.03 -9.34 -12.51
C SER A 197 -6.47 -10.55 -11.70
N GLY A 198 -7.72 -11.01 -11.93
CA GLY A 198 -8.26 -12.22 -11.31
C GLY A 198 -8.61 -12.10 -9.83
N GLU A 199 -8.62 -10.87 -9.28
CA GLU A 199 -8.98 -10.62 -7.88
C GLU A 199 -10.49 -10.64 -7.62
N ASP A 200 -11.30 -10.47 -8.65
CA ASP A 200 -12.76 -10.44 -8.61
C ASP A 200 -13.40 -11.77 -8.21
N SER A 201 -12.66 -12.87 -8.34
CA SER A 201 -13.08 -14.21 -7.90
C SER A 201 -12.96 -14.42 -6.37
N TYR A 202 -12.33 -13.51 -5.64
CA TYR A 202 -12.11 -13.63 -4.20
C TYR A 202 -13.18 -12.92 -3.39
N THR A 203 -13.55 -13.49 -2.25
CA THR A 203 -14.55 -12.90 -1.33
C THR A 203 -14.13 -11.54 -0.77
N GLN A 204 -12.84 -11.23 -0.81
CA GLN A 204 -12.28 -9.93 -0.39
C GLN A 204 -12.49 -8.82 -1.42
N TYR A 205 -12.89 -9.15 -2.65
CA TYR A 205 -12.99 -8.20 -3.75
C TYR A 205 -14.07 -7.16 -3.55
N SER A 206 -15.23 -7.57 -3.04
CA SER A 206 -16.38 -6.68 -2.89
C SER A 206 -17.02 -6.82 -1.50
N SER A 207 -17.55 -5.71 -1.00
CA SER A 207 -18.36 -5.67 0.21
C SER A 207 -19.36 -4.53 0.16
N GLU A 208 -20.43 -4.64 0.96
CA GLU A 208 -21.47 -3.61 1.05
C GLU A 208 -21.63 -3.14 2.49
N LEU A 209 -21.92 -1.86 2.66
CA LEU A 209 -22.36 -1.27 3.91
C LEU A 209 -23.64 -0.48 3.64
N ILE A 210 -24.70 -0.73 4.41
CA ILE A 210 -25.95 0.01 4.31
C ILE A 210 -26.20 0.66 5.67
N VAL A 211 -26.37 1.99 5.67
CA VAL A 211 -26.66 2.78 6.87
C VAL A 211 -27.94 3.63 6.67
N SER A 212 -28.63 4.00 7.74
CA SER A 212 -29.71 4.99 7.66
C SER A 212 -29.12 6.38 7.41
N ARG A 213 -29.96 7.34 6.96
CA ARG A 213 -29.55 8.75 6.78
C ARG A 213 -29.11 9.37 8.11
N GLU A 214 -29.77 9.02 9.20
CA GLU A 214 -29.47 9.50 10.55
C GLU A 214 -28.11 8.97 11.01
N GLU A 215 -27.83 7.68 10.82
CA GLU A 215 -26.55 7.07 11.15
C GLU A 215 -25.42 7.68 10.31
N PHE A 216 -25.65 7.90 9.01
CA PHE A 216 -24.68 8.57 8.12
C PHE A 216 -24.32 9.97 8.63
N ILE A 217 -25.34 10.78 8.98
CA ILE A 217 -25.13 12.11 9.53
C ILE A 217 -24.39 12.03 10.87
N SER A 218 -24.78 11.13 11.76
CA SER A 218 -24.18 10.98 13.09
C SER A 218 -22.69 10.63 12.99
N LYS A 219 -22.35 9.62 12.17
CA LYS A 219 -20.94 9.20 11.99
C LYS A 219 -20.07 10.31 11.45
N ILE A 220 -20.53 11.09 10.46
CA ILE A 220 -19.74 12.22 9.95
C ILE A 220 -19.61 13.31 11.03
N LYS A 221 -20.68 13.59 11.79
CA LYS A 221 -20.64 14.61 12.85
C LYS A 221 -19.72 14.27 14.02
N GLU A 222 -19.41 13.02 14.27
CA GLU A 222 -18.40 12.61 15.25
C GLU A 222 -17.00 13.20 14.95
N TYR A 223 -16.69 13.40 13.65
CA TYR A 223 -15.42 13.97 13.17
C TYR A 223 -15.55 15.42 12.73
N HIS A 224 -16.73 15.83 12.23
CA HIS A 224 -17.03 17.15 11.66
C HIS A 224 -18.33 17.70 12.25
N SER A 225 -18.27 18.33 13.41
CA SER A 225 -19.43 18.82 14.15
C SER A 225 -20.31 19.81 13.38
N ASN A 226 -19.73 20.53 12.39
CA ASN A 226 -20.40 21.50 11.53
C ASN A 226 -21.01 20.86 10.26
N PHE A 227 -21.08 19.53 10.15
CA PHE A 227 -21.63 18.85 9.00
C PHE A 227 -23.11 19.11 8.81
N ILE A 228 -23.48 19.48 7.59
CA ILE A 228 -24.86 19.73 7.14
C ILE A 228 -25.06 19.08 5.79
N ILE A 229 -26.15 18.33 5.63
CA ILE A 229 -26.58 17.75 4.36
C ILE A 229 -28.11 17.80 4.29
N ASP A 230 -28.66 18.09 3.10
CA ASP A 230 -30.08 18.00 2.81
C ASP A 230 -30.31 17.00 1.66
N PHE A 231 -30.80 15.82 1.98
CA PHE A 231 -31.03 14.75 1.00
C PHE A 231 -32.21 15.03 0.03
N ASN A 232 -32.95 16.13 0.19
CA ASN A 232 -33.99 16.57 -0.75
C ASN A 232 -33.40 17.43 -1.89
N LEU A 233 -32.14 17.90 -1.74
CA LEU A 233 -31.44 18.65 -2.76
C LEU A 233 -30.57 17.71 -3.60
N GLU A 234 -30.44 18.03 -4.89
CA GLU A 234 -29.54 17.31 -5.80
C GLU A 234 -28.06 17.61 -5.49
N ASN A 235 -27.16 16.75 -5.95
CA ASN A 235 -25.70 16.92 -5.89
C ASN A 235 -25.14 17.17 -4.49
N GLN A 236 -25.79 16.58 -3.47
CA GLN A 236 -25.30 16.65 -2.10
C GLN A 236 -24.14 15.70 -1.84
N ILE A 237 -23.98 14.66 -2.66
CA ILE A 237 -22.83 13.73 -2.64
C ILE A 237 -22.31 13.64 -4.07
N GLU A 238 -21.04 14.04 -4.27
CA GLU A 238 -20.40 14.10 -5.58
C GLU A 238 -18.93 13.73 -5.48
N ILE A 239 -18.47 12.74 -6.25
CA ILE A 239 -17.06 12.40 -6.35
C ILE A 239 -16.40 13.43 -7.24
N LEU A 240 -15.43 14.17 -6.69
CA LEU A 240 -14.75 15.26 -7.38
C LEU A 240 -13.49 14.78 -8.12
N GLU A 241 -12.79 13.81 -7.55
CA GLU A 241 -11.51 13.36 -8.10
C GLU A 241 -11.21 11.90 -7.68
N TYR A 242 -10.63 11.14 -8.61
CA TYR A 242 -10.07 9.81 -8.35
C TYR A 242 -8.55 9.87 -8.32
N THR A 243 -7.95 8.94 -7.58
CA THR A 243 -6.52 8.65 -7.66
C THR A 243 -6.20 7.88 -8.95
N GLU A 244 -4.90 7.74 -9.26
CA GLU A 244 -4.45 6.91 -10.38
C GLU A 244 -4.86 5.44 -10.22
N GLY A 245 -4.88 4.92 -8.99
CA GLY A 245 -5.34 3.56 -8.66
C GLY A 245 -6.86 3.39 -8.67
N GLY A 246 -7.63 4.45 -9.02
CA GLY A 246 -9.08 4.43 -9.14
C GLY A 246 -9.83 4.46 -7.79
N ARG A 247 -9.16 4.91 -6.72
CA ARG A 247 -9.81 5.19 -5.43
C ARG A 247 -10.32 6.62 -5.40
N ILE A 248 -11.29 6.90 -4.54
CA ILE A 248 -11.77 8.26 -4.35
C ILE A 248 -10.66 9.07 -3.68
N LYS A 249 -10.20 10.14 -4.36
CA LYS A 249 -9.26 11.09 -3.81
C LYS A 249 -10.00 12.19 -3.07
N ASN A 250 -10.98 12.81 -3.72
CA ASN A 250 -11.81 13.87 -3.14
C ASN A 250 -13.29 13.63 -3.43
N ILE A 251 -14.14 13.82 -2.43
CA ILE A 251 -15.59 13.71 -2.51
C ILE A 251 -16.23 14.88 -1.74
N LYS A 252 -17.21 15.52 -2.37
CA LYS A 252 -18.08 16.48 -1.69
C LYS A 252 -19.23 15.72 -1.04
N ILE A 253 -19.50 16.01 0.23
CA ILE A 253 -20.66 15.49 0.96
C ILE A 253 -21.28 16.65 1.75
N GLY A 254 -22.48 17.08 1.36
CA GLY A 254 -23.13 18.25 1.93
C GLY A 254 -22.25 19.51 1.80
N ASN A 255 -21.92 20.11 2.94
CA ASN A 255 -21.04 21.27 3.06
C ASN A 255 -19.55 20.94 3.19
N LEU A 256 -19.15 19.65 3.14
CA LEU A 256 -17.76 19.21 3.34
C LEU A 256 -17.13 18.69 2.05
N ASN A 257 -15.82 18.92 1.90
CA ASN A 257 -14.96 18.20 0.98
C ASN A 257 -14.05 17.26 1.79
N LEU A 258 -14.17 15.96 1.56
CA LEU A 258 -13.49 14.91 2.33
C LEU A 258 -12.66 14.05 1.38
N SER A 259 -11.65 13.39 1.91
CA SER A 259 -10.92 12.36 1.15
C SER A 259 -11.65 11.01 1.22
N GLY A 260 -11.46 10.17 0.19
CA GLY A 260 -11.97 8.79 0.22
C GLY A 260 -11.39 7.97 1.38
N VAL A 261 -10.14 8.25 1.78
CA VAL A 261 -9.50 7.63 2.94
C VAL A 261 -10.21 8.04 4.24
N GLU A 262 -10.61 9.29 4.36
CA GLU A 262 -11.35 9.81 5.52
C GLU A 262 -12.73 9.14 5.63
N ILE A 263 -13.47 9.07 4.52
CA ILE A 263 -14.75 8.34 4.47
C ILE A 263 -14.57 6.86 4.82
N ARG A 264 -13.53 6.22 4.27
CA ARG A 264 -13.17 4.84 4.64
C ARG A 264 -13.01 4.68 6.15
N ASN A 265 -12.34 5.62 6.81
CA ASN A 265 -12.10 5.56 8.26
C ASN A 265 -13.37 5.82 9.07
N ILE A 266 -14.18 6.83 8.69
CA ILE A 266 -15.44 7.18 9.36
C ILE A 266 -16.44 6.00 9.34
N PHE A 267 -16.57 5.33 8.19
CA PHE A 267 -17.52 4.25 7.98
C PHE A 267 -16.91 2.85 8.11
N GLU A 268 -15.63 2.74 8.46
CA GLU A 268 -14.87 1.48 8.55
C GLU A 268 -14.95 0.63 7.28
N LEU A 269 -14.96 1.29 6.11
CA LEU A 269 -15.01 0.62 4.82
C LEU A 269 -13.74 -0.19 4.56
N LYS A 270 -13.87 -1.28 3.83
CA LYS A 270 -12.73 -2.13 3.48
C LYS A 270 -11.69 -1.42 2.63
N SER A 271 -12.11 -0.48 1.75
CA SER A 271 -11.24 0.26 0.82
C SER A 271 -11.77 1.69 0.65
N ALA A 272 -10.93 2.59 0.12
CA ALA A 272 -11.33 3.90 -0.37
C ALA A 272 -11.84 3.89 -1.83
N LYS A 273 -11.96 2.71 -2.44
CA LYS A 273 -12.60 2.51 -3.76
C LYS A 273 -14.03 2.07 -3.52
N PHE A 274 -14.97 2.99 -3.62
CA PHE A 274 -16.37 2.72 -3.36
C PHE A 274 -17.31 3.59 -4.19
N GLU A 275 -18.53 3.12 -4.35
CA GLU A 275 -19.67 3.86 -4.87
C GLU A 275 -20.67 4.13 -3.74
N ILE A 276 -21.43 5.22 -3.84
CA ILE A 276 -22.48 5.58 -2.88
C ILE A 276 -23.81 5.71 -3.64
N ASP A 277 -24.79 4.89 -3.25
CA ASP A 277 -26.18 5.00 -3.71
C ASP A 277 -27.02 5.60 -2.57
N VAL A 278 -27.68 6.72 -2.86
CA VAL A 278 -28.48 7.49 -1.90
C VAL A 278 -29.96 7.34 -2.24
N LYS A 279 -30.65 6.55 -1.42
CA LYS A 279 -32.11 6.36 -1.48
C LYS A 279 -32.73 6.65 -0.09
N GLU A 280 -33.67 5.85 0.34
CA GLU A 280 -34.16 5.89 1.74
C GLU A 280 -33.03 5.57 2.73
N LYS A 281 -32.13 4.68 2.34
CA LYS A 281 -30.87 4.37 3.03
C LYS A 281 -29.69 4.74 2.13
N ILE A 282 -28.53 4.84 2.74
CA ILE A 282 -27.26 5.08 2.04
C ILE A 282 -26.52 3.74 1.95
N LYS A 283 -26.23 3.34 0.71
CA LYS A 283 -25.49 2.10 0.42
C LYS A 283 -24.12 2.43 -0.11
N PHE A 284 -23.07 1.91 0.52
CA PHE A 284 -21.72 1.85 -0.02
C PHE A 284 -21.51 0.49 -0.68
N THR A 285 -21.07 0.50 -1.93
CA THR A 285 -20.53 -0.68 -2.62
C THR A 285 -19.02 -0.49 -2.70
N VAL A 286 -18.28 -1.30 -1.96
CA VAL A 286 -16.82 -1.13 -1.76
C VAL A 286 -16.09 -2.19 -2.54
N ILE A 287 -15.09 -1.79 -3.32
CA ILE A 287 -14.22 -2.67 -4.11
C ILE A 287 -12.82 -2.71 -3.51
N GLY A 288 -12.29 -3.93 -3.31
CA GLY A 288 -10.99 -4.17 -2.69
C GLY A 288 -11.03 -4.17 -1.16
N TYR A 289 -9.90 -4.55 -0.56
CA TYR A 289 -9.73 -4.64 0.88
C TYR A 289 -8.30 -4.25 1.29
N GLY A 290 -8.18 -3.16 2.01
CA GLY A 290 -6.92 -2.60 2.51
C GLY A 290 -6.63 -1.22 1.93
N HIS A 291 -5.41 -0.75 2.20
CA HIS A 291 -4.95 0.57 1.74
C HIS A 291 -4.56 0.60 0.25
N GLY A 292 -4.31 -0.54 -0.36
CA GLY A 292 -3.99 -0.66 -1.78
C GLY A 292 -2.52 -0.46 -2.14
N VAL A 293 -1.64 -0.15 -1.21
CA VAL A 293 -0.21 0.12 -1.48
C VAL A 293 0.61 -1.18 -1.46
N GLY A 294 1.52 -1.36 -2.42
CA GLY A 294 2.40 -2.52 -2.52
C GLY A 294 1.68 -3.80 -2.91
N MET A 295 2.08 -4.96 -2.37
CA MET A 295 1.59 -6.26 -2.82
C MET A 295 0.14 -6.53 -2.41
N SER A 296 -0.71 -6.91 -3.37
CA SER A 296 -2.02 -7.48 -3.10
C SER A 296 -1.90 -8.98 -2.83
N GLN A 297 -2.44 -9.44 -1.71
CA GLN A 297 -2.39 -10.85 -1.30
C GLN A 297 -3.21 -11.75 -2.24
N THR A 298 -4.43 -11.33 -2.59
CA THR A 298 -5.26 -12.08 -3.57
C THR A 298 -4.72 -11.97 -4.98
N GLY A 299 -4.12 -10.83 -5.35
CA GLY A 299 -3.45 -10.67 -6.63
C GLY A 299 -2.20 -11.54 -6.74
N ALA A 300 -1.42 -11.68 -5.66
CA ALA A 300 -0.29 -12.61 -5.60
C ALA A 300 -0.73 -14.06 -5.81
N ASP A 301 -1.84 -14.48 -5.17
CA ASP A 301 -2.40 -15.81 -5.35
C ASP A 301 -2.94 -16.02 -6.78
N SER A 302 -3.60 -15.01 -7.36
CA SER A 302 -4.04 -15.06 -8.75
C SER A 302 -2.87 -15.22 -9.73
N MET A 303 -1.77 -14.49 -9.51
CA MET A 303 -0.55 -14.61 -10.34
C MET A 303 0.10 -15.98 -10.16
N ALA A 304 0.16 -16.52 -8.94
CA ALA A 304 0.70 -17.85 -8.68
C ALA A 304 -0.11 -18.95 -9.39
N LYS A 305 -1.44 -18.85 -9.38
CA LYS A 305 -2.34 -19.73 -10.16
C LYS A 305 -2.09 -19.66 -11.67
N GLN A 306 -1.57 -18.56 -12.16
CA GLN A 306 -1.15 -18.36 -13.56
C GLN A 306 0.27 -18.85 -13.83
N GLY A 307 0.93 -19.48 -12.84
CA GLY A 307 2.27 -20.06 -12.96
C GLY A 307 3.42 -19.09 -12.66
N LYS A 308 3.13 -17.90 -12.12
CA LYS A 308 4.17 -16.95 -11.69
C LYS A 308 4.82 -17.41 -10.40
N ASN A 309 6.15 -17.37 -10.35
CA ASN A 309 6.91 -17.61 -9.13
C ASN A 309 6.93 -16.39 -8.20
N HIS A 310 7.36 -16.58 -6.96
CA HIS A 310 7.36 -15.53 -5.94
C HIS A 310 8.23 -14.31 -6.31
N GLU A 311 9.32 -14.49 -7.07
CA GLU A 311 10.16 -13.38 -7.51
C GLU A 311 9.47 -12.55 -8.59
N GLU A 312 8.77 -13.18 -9.55
CA GLU A 312 7.97 -12.48 -10.55
C GLU A 312 6.81 -11.72 -9.89
N ILE A 313 6.16 -12.32 -8.88
CA ILE A 313 5.09 -11.68 -8.11
C ILE A 313 5.63 -10.43 -7.39
N ILE A 314 6.72 -10.55 -6.66
CA ILE A 314 7.34 -9.44 -5.95
C ILE A 314 7.72 -8.31 -6.91
N LYS A 315 8.41 -8.62 -8.02
CA LYS A 315 8.83 -7.63 -9.01
C LYS A 315 7.68 -6.96 -9.77
N HIS A 316 6.51 -7.60 -9.80
CA HIS A 316 5.30 -6.99 -10.34
C HIS A 316 4.78 -5.87 -9.43
N TYR A 317 4.76 -6.10 -8.11
CA TYR A 317 4.20 -5.14 -7.14
C TYR A 317 5.18 -4.06 -6.69
N TYR A 318 6.47 -4.33 -6.76
CA TYR A 318 7.52 -3.39 -6.35
C TYR A 318 8.43 -3.09 -7.54
N THR A 319 8.32 -1.88 -8.08
CA THR A 319 9.01 -1.48 -9.31
C THR A 319 10.51 -1.28 -9.07
N GLY A 320 11.35 -1.84 -9.94
CA GLY A 320 12.79 -1.60 -9.92
C GLY A 320 13.55 -2.27 -8.77
N VAL A 321 12.91 -3.19 -8.04
CA VAL A 321 13.52 -3.88 -6.90
C VAL A 321 14.36 -5.09 -7.32
N GLN A 322 15.25 -5.48 -6.43
CA GLN A 322 16.01 -6.73 -6.48
C GLN A 322 15.63 -7.62 -5.29
N ILE A 323 15.78 -8.94 -5.45
CA ILE A 323 15.70 -9.88 -4.34
C ILE A 323 17.13 -10.28 -4.02
N THR A 324 17.53 -10.01 -2.79
CA THR A 324 18.90 -10.16 -2.31
C THR A 324 18.92 -11.22 -1.21
N ASP A 325 19.91 -12.10 -1.23
CA ASP A 325 20.20 -13.03 -0.14
C ASP A 325 21.06 -12.32 0.92
N VAL A 326 20.68 -12.43 2.20
CA VAL A 326 21.33 -11.78 3.35
C VAL A 326 21.72 -12.79 4.44
#